data_b311ee24936f43d7fa38ddc3614e3343
#
_entry.id   b311ee24936f43d7fa38ddc3614e3343
#
_cell.length_a   1.000
_cell.length_b   1.000
_cell.length_c   1.000
_cell.angle_alpha   90.00
_cell.angle_beta   90.00
_cell.angle_gamma   90.00
#
_symmetry.space_group_name_H-M   'P 1'
#
loop_
_entity.id
_entity.type
_entity.pdbx_description
1 polymer ?
#
loop_
_entity_poly.entity_id
_entity_poly.type
_entity_poly.pdbx_seq_one_letter_code
_entity_poly.pdbx_strand_id
1 'polypeptide(L)'
;MKQKKVLAFDFGASSGRAMLGTYDGNTIEIEEIHRFSNDPVVVNGTMYWDVLRLFYEIKQGIIKAKHYGSFCSIGVDTWGVDFGIIDEYGNLIENPIHYRDSRTNGMLEKSLEKISKEEFYNITGNQFMEINTAFQLLSLVEKRPYILERADKILLMPDLFNYMLTGLKITEYSIASTTQLLDARKQTWSDRVIAVSYTHLRAHETGAYL
;
A
#
# COMPACT_ATOMS: atom_id res chain seq x y z
N MET A 1 17.68 25.78 -19.48
CA MET A 1 17.50 24.32 -19.40
C MET A 1 16.14 23.95 -20.00
N LYS A 2 16.00 22.74 -20.59
CA LYS A 2 14.71 22.30 -21.15
C LYS A 2 13.78 22.00 -19.96
N GLN A 3 12.56 22.56 -19.93
CA GLN A 3 11.56 22.24 -18.93
C GLN A 3 11.29 20.73 -18.86
N LYS A 4 11.19 20.20 -17.64
CA LYS A 4 10.80 18.80 -17.38
C LYS A 4 9.42 18.78 -16.73
N LYS A 5 8.55 17.93 -17.23
CA LYS A 5 7.24 17.69 -16.63
C LYS A 5 7.20 16.33 -15.96
N VAL A 6 6.55 16.25 -14.82
CA VAL A 6 6.30 15.02 -14.04
C VAL A 6 4.83 14.96 -13.66
N LEU A 7 4.29 13.77 -13.59
CA LEU A 7 2.90 13.54 -13.17
C LEU A 7 2.91 12.84 -11.82
N ALA A 8 2.23 13.41 -10.83
CA ALA A 8 2.09 12.83 -9.50
C ALA A 8 0.61 12.54 -9.20
N PHE A 9 0.33 11.36 -8.66
CA PHE A 9 -0.96 11.00 -8.11
C PHE A 9 -0.86 11.03 -6.58
N ASP A 10 -1.75 11.79 -5.94
CA ASP A 10 -1.86 11.92 -4.49
C ASP A 10 -3.23 11.39 -4.06
N PHE A 11 -3.24 10.22 -3.43
CA PHE A 11 -4.45 9.54 -2.96
C PHE A 11 -4.63 9.75 -1.46
N GLY A 12 -5.56 10.61 -1.08
CA GLY A 12 -6.03 10.70 0.29
C GLY A 12 -7.15 9.70 0.60
N ALA A 13 -7.56 9.66 1.88
CA ALA A 13 -8.60 8.73 2.36
C ALA A 13 -10.01 9.01 1.79
N SER A 14 -10.28 10.22 1.29
CA SER A 14 -11.61 10.60 0.77
C SER A 14 -11.58 11.14 -0.67
N SER A 15 -10.43 11.50 -1.18
CA SER A 15 -10.26 11.98 -2.56
C SER A 15 -8.85 11.76 -3.05
N GLY A 16 -8.70 11.63 -4.37
CA GLY A 16 -7.42 11.62 -5.02
C GLY A 16 -7.32 12.71 -6.08
N ARG A 17 -6.10 13.02 -6.49
CA ARG A 17 -5.80 14.02 -7.50
C ARG A 17 -4.58 13.65 -8.33
N ALA A 18 -4.58 14.11 -9.58
CA ALA A 18 -3.41 14.10 -10.43
C ALA A 18 -2.84 15.53 -10.52
N MET A 19 -1.57 15.66 -10.18
CA MET A 19 -0.83 16.91 -10.17
C MET A 19 0.22 16.88 -11.27
N LEU A 20 0.23 17.89 -12.14
CA LEU A 20 1.28 18.08 -13.13
C LEU A 20 2.32 19.05 -12.56
N GLY A 21 3.54 18.57 -12.35
CA GLY A 21 4.68 19.38 -11.95
C GLY A 21 5.50 19.80 -13.18
N THR A 22 5.82 21.08 -13.30
CA THR A 22 6.70 21.61 -14.34
C THR A 22 7.93 22.24 -13.67
N TYR A 23 9.11 21.66 -13.94
CA TYR A 23 10.39 22.11 -13.39
C TYR A 23 11.22 22.80 -14.47
N ASP A 24 11.65 24.05 -14.22
CA ASP A 24 12.44 24.87 -15.14
C ASP A 24 13.95 24.86 -14.85
N GLY A 25 14.37 24.23 -13.77
CA GLY A 25 15.74 24.20 -13.28
C GLY A 25 15.92 24.91 -11.93
N ASN A 26 14.98 25.77 -11.53
CA ASN A 26 15.00 26.53 -10.27
C ASN A 26 13.72 26.35 -9.47
N THR A 27 12.56 26.38 -10.13
CA THR A 27 11.23 26.33 -9.51
C THR A 27 10.42 25.19 -10.05
N ILE A 28 9.47 24.71 -9.24
CA ILE A 28 8.45 23.73 -9.65
C ILE A 28 7.09 24.44 -9.59
N GLU A 29 6.43 24.52 -10.73
CA GLU A 29 5.01 24.90 -10.81
C GLU A 29 4.17 23.65 -10.75
N ILE A 30 3.09 23.65 -9.95
CA ILE A 30 2.22 22.49 -9.73
C ILE A 30 0.78 22.88 -10.12
N GLU A 31 0.17 22.07 -10.98
CA GLU A 31 -1.21 22.26 -11.43
C GLU A 31 -2.02 20.99 -11.15
N GLU A 32 -3.19 21.14 -10.53
CA GLU A 32 -4.15 20.04 -10.38
C GLU A 32 -4.91 19.85 -11.68
N ILE A 33 -4.69 18.71 -12.35
CA ILE A 33 -5.29 18.44 -13.66
C ILE A 33 -6.45 17.44 -13.60
N HIS A 34 -6.59 16.70 -12.48
CA HIS A 34 -7.68 15.76 -12.26
C HIS A 34 -7.92 15.57 -10.78
N ARG A 35 -9.20 15.51 -10.38
CA ARG A 35 -9.64 15.20 -9.02
C ARG A 35 -10.79 14.21 -9.08
N PHE A 36 -10.84 13.30 -8.09
CA PHE A 36 -11.85 12.25 -8.00
C PHE A 36 -12.12 11.89 -6.53
N SER A 37 -13.28 11.31 -6.26
CA SER A 37 -13.61 10.77 -4.93
C SER A 37 -12.94 9.41 -4.71
N ASN A 38 -12.65 9.11 -3.45
CA ASN A 38 -12.11 7.85 -2.97
C ASN A 38 -13.02 7.31 -1.86
N ASP A 39 -14.23 6.91 -2.26
CA ASP A 39 -15.23 6.41 -1.33
C ASP A 39 -15.07 4.88 -1.16
N PRO A 40 -15.02 4.37 0.09
CA PRO A 40 -14.99 2.94 0.33
C PRO A 40 -16.35 2.30 0.00
N VAL A 41 -16.32 1.02 -0.37
CA VAL A 41 -17.50 0.23 -0.67
C VAL A 41 -17.71 -0.84 0.40
N VAL A 42 -18.92 -0.95 0.95
CA VAL A 42 -19.25 -1.98 1.94
C VAL A 42 -20.04 -3.09 1.26
N VAL A 43 -19.52 -4.33 1.34
CA VAL A 43 -20.17 -5.52 0.80
C VAL A 43 -20.18 -6.61 1.89
N ASN A 44 -21.36 -7.11 2.25
CA ASN A 44 -21.53 -8.14 3.27
C ASN A 44 -20.83 -7.83 4.60
N GLY A 45 -20.84 -6.55 5.03
CA GLY A 45 -20.23 -6.10 6.27
C GLY A 45 -18.73 -5.86 6.21
N THR A 46 -18.06 -6.14 5.09
CA THR A 46 -16.64 -5.83 4.87
C THR A 46 -16.50 -4.55 4.06
N MET A 47 -15.62 -3.67 4.52
CA MET A 47 -15.31 -2.40 3.86
C MET A 47 -14.09 -2.55 2.95
N TYR A 48 -14.24 -2.20 1.68
CA TYR A 48 -13.22 -2.32 0.65
C TYR A 48 -12.85 -0.97 0.04
N TRP A 49 -11.61 -0.86 -0.42
CA TRP A 49 -11.20 0.12 -1.42
C TRP A 49 -11.59 -0.38 -2.81
N ASP A 50 -12.25 0.45 -3.62
CA ASP A 50 -12.48 0.14 -5.03
C ASP A 50 -11.23 0.45 -5.86
N VAL A 51 -10.21 -0.40 -5.72
CA VAL A 51 -8.90 -0.18 -6.35
C VAL A 51 -8.96 -0.18 -7.86
N LEU A 52 -9.89 -0.90 -8.48
CA LEU A 52 -10.06 -0.92 -9.93
C LEU A 52 -10.60 0.43 -10.43
N ARG A 53 -11.51 1.04 -9.68
CA ARG A 53 -11.98 2.40 -9.95
C ARG A 53 -10.86 3.42 -9.77
N LEU A 54 -10.08 3.30 -8.71
CA LEU A 54 -8.93 4.19 -8.47
C LEU A 54 -7.88 4.08 -9.57
N PHE A 55 -7.60 2.89 -10.07
CA PHE A 55 -6.72 2.70 -11.22
C PHE A 55 -7.29 3.28 -12.51
N TYR A 56 -8.61 3.22 -12.71
CA TYR A 56 -9.26 3.94 -13.80
C TYR A 56 -9.00 5.45 -13.73
N GLU A 57 -9.07 6.05 -12.53
CA GLU A 57 -8.79 7.47 -12.32
C GLU A 57 -7.32 7.83 -12.61
N ILE A 58 -6.37 6.93 -12.30
CA ILE A 58 -4.96 7.09 -12.75
C ILE A 58 -4.90 7.21 -14.28
N LYS A 59 -5.57 6.31 -15.00
CA LYS A 59 -5.61 6.36 -16.46
C LYS A 59 -6.25 7.65 -16.98
N GLN A 60 -7.31 8.15 -16.35
CA GLN A 60 -7.92 9.44 -16.71
C GLN A 60 -6.94 10.61 -16.47
N GLY A 61 -6.24 10.62 -15.34
CA GLY A 61 -5.19 11.62 -15.07
C GLY A 61 -4.07 11.61 -16.11
N ILE A 62 -3.61 10.42 -16.52
CA ILE A 62 -2.61 10.26 -17.60
C ILE A 62 -3.12 10.80 -18.93
N ILE A 63 -4.39 10.53 -19.29
CA ILE A 63 -5.00 11.04 -20.52
C ILE A 63 -5.06 12.57 -20.48
N LYS A 64 -5.49 13.16 -19.37
CA LYS A 64 -5.53 14.62 -19.21
C LYS A 64 -4.15 15.24 -19.29
N ALA A 65 -3.13 14.61 -18.65
CA ALA A 65 -1.75 15.11 -18.68
C ALA A 65 -1.19 15.22 -20.12
N LYS A 66 -1.61 14.36 -21.04
CA LYS A 66 -1.19 14.42 -22.46
C LYS A 66 -1.56 15.72 -23.15
N HIS A 67 -2.62 16.40 -22.73
CA HIS A 67 -3.01 17.71 -23.29
C HIS A 67 -2.01 18.81 -22.95
N TYR A 68 -1.20 18.61 -21.90
CA TYR A 68 -0.14 19.54 -21.47
C TYR A 68 1.24 19.20 -22.09
N GLY A 69 1.31 18.19 -22.95
CA GLY A 69 2.52 17.72 -23.61
C GLY A 69 3.11 16.46 -22.94
N SER A 70 4.36 16.13 -23.29
CA SER A 70 5.05 14.97 -22.75
C SER A 70 5.54 15.22 -21.32
N PHE A 71 5.45 14.20 -20.47
CA PHE A 71 6.05 14.15 -19.13
C PHE A 71 7.05 12.99 -19.06
N CYS A 72 8.04 13.07 -18.16
CA CYS A 72 9.16 12.14 -18.10
C CYS A 72 9.03 11.07 -17.02
N SER A 73 8.12 11.24 -16.04
CA SER A 73 7.90 10.28 -14.97
C SER A 73 6.49 10.37 -14.40
N ILE A 74 6.07 9.27 -13.74
CA ILE A 74 4.86 9.20 -12.94
C ILE A 74 5.29 8.79 -11.53
N GLY A 75 4.72 9.44 -10.51
CA GLY A 75 4.81 9.04 -9.12
C GLY A 75 3.41 8.80 -8.54
N VAL A 76 3.29 7.86 -7.63
CA VAL A 76 2.04 7.56 -6.92
C VAL A 76 2.31 7.59 -5.43
N ASP A 77 1.58 8.44 -4.70
CA ASP A 77 1.54 8.50 -3.26
C ASP A 77 0.14 8.15 -2.77
N THR A 78 0.04 7.42 -1.65
CA THR A 78 -1.22 6.99 -1.06
C THR A 78 -1.15 6.99 0.47
N TRP A 79 -2.28 6.64 1.12
CA TRP A 79 -2.28 6.29 2.54
C TRP A 79 -1.46 5.01 2.80
N GLY A 80 -0.96 4.87 4.03
CA GLY A 80 -0.21 3.70 4.47
C GLY A 80 -1.10 2.51 4.87
N VAL A 81 -0.46 1.47 5.34
CA VAL A 81 -0.95 0.26 6.00
C VAL A 81 -1.79 -0.71 5.17
N ASP A 82 -2.52 -0.26 4.15
CA ASP A 82 -3.36 -1.13 3.32
C ASP A 82 -2.58 -1.74 2.16
N PHE A 83 -3.06 -2.89 1.71
CA PHE A 83 -2.37 -3.69 0.69
C PHE A 83 -3.36 -4.49 -0.16
N GLY A 84 -2.92 -4.83 -1.37
CA GLY A 84 -3.52 -5.83 -2.23
C GLY A 84 -2.71 -7.12 -2.24
N ILE A 85 -3.38 -8.23 -2.51
CA ILE A 85 -2.77 -9.57 -2.59
C ILE A 85 -2.82 -10.04 -4.03
N ILE A 86 -1.66 -10.38 -4.57
CA ILE A 86 -1.47 -10.84 -5.95
C ILE A 86 -1.20 -12.34 -5.93
N ASP A 87 -1.85 -13.09 -6.82
CA ASP A 87 -1.62 -14.52 -7.00
C ASP A 87 -0.40 -14.81 -7.90
N GLU A 88 -0.05 -16.08 -8.06
CA GLU A 88 1.06 -16.54 -8.90
C GLU A 88 0.91 -16.15 -10.38
N TYR A 89 -0.32 -15.96 -10.86
CA TYR A 89 -0.64 -15.55 -12.22
C TYR A 89 -0.61 -14.03 -12.42
N GLY A 90 -0.39 -13.26 -11.34
CA GLY A 90 -0.38 -11.81 -11.36
C GLY A 90 -1.74 -11.14 -11.21
N ASN A 91 -2.76 -11.89 -10.83
CA ASN A 91 -4.10 -11.35 -10.62
C ASN A 91 -4.26 -10.82 -9.19
N LEU A 92 -4.98 -9.73 -9.04
CA LEU A 92 -5.47 -9.26 -7.74
C LEU A 92 -6.55 -10.25 -7.23
N ILE A 93 -6.32 -10.87 -6.08
CA ILE A 93 -7.22 -11.90 -5.53
C ILE A 93 -8.58 -11.30 -5.14
N GLU A 94 -8.53 -10.13 -4.50
CA GLU A 94 -9.73 -9.35 -4.13
C GLU A 94 -9.38 -7.86 -4.01
N ASN A 95 -10.39 -7.00 -3.98
CA ASN A 95 -10.16 -5.58 -3.64
C ASN A 95 -9.54 -5.48 -2.24
N PRO A 96 -8.55 -4.59 -2.04
CA PRO A 96 -7.98 -4.32 -0.72
C PRO A 96 -9.04 -3.96 0.30
N ILE A 97 -8.96 -4.59 1.49
CA ILE A 97 -9.86 -4.26 2.59
C ILE A 97 -9.37 -2.97 3.26
N HIS A 98 -10.30 -2.07 3.51
CA HIS A 98 -10.04 -0.76 4.09
C HIS A 98 -9.51 -0.87 5.53
N TYR A 99 -8.55 -0.03 5.94
CA TYR A 99 -7.95 -0.05 7.27
C TYR A 99 -8.94 0.20 8.42
N ARG A 100 -10.10 0.83 8.15
CA ARG A 100 -11.17 1.05 9.14
C ARG A 100 -12.16 -0.12 9.23
N ASP A 101 -11.94 -1.21 8.48
CA ASP A 101 -12.75 -2.40 8.62
C ASP A 101 -12.59 -3.01 10.02
N SER A 102 -13.68 -3.49 10.59
CA SER A 102 -13.71 -4.01 11.96
C SER A 102 -12.99 -5.35 12.14
N ARG A 103 -12.45 -5.95 11.05
CA ARG A 103 -11.76 -7.25 11.12
C ARG A 103 -10.55 -7.26 12.04
N THR A 104 -9.93 -6.09 12.26
CA THR A 104 -8.72 -5.95 13.08
C THR A 104 -9.01 -5.78 14.57
N ASN A 105 -10.26 -5.62 14.96
CA ASN A 105 -10.64 -5.49 16.36
C ASN A 105 -10.12 -6.68 17.18
N GLY A 106 -9.37 -6.41 18.26
CA GLY A 106 -8.75 -7.40 19.14
C GLY A 106 -7.48 -8.08 18.59
N MET A 107 -7.02 -7.74 17.38
CA MET A 107 -5.82 -8.35 16.80
C MET A 107 -4.53 -7.83 17.45
N LEU A 108 -4.52 -6.59 17.94
CA LEU A 108 -3.41 -6.04 18.72
C LEU A 108 -3.19 -6.87 19.99
N GLU A 109 -4.22 -7.08 20.79
CA GLU A 109 -4.15 -7.86 22.03
C GLU A 109 -3.67 -9.28 21.77
N LYS A 110 -4.21 -9.94 20.74
CA LYS A 110 -3.76 -11.28 20.33
C LYS A 110 -2.30 -11.33 19.90
N SER A 111 -1.80 -10.30 19.23
CA SER A 111 -0.39 -10.24 18.87
C SER A 111 0.51 -10.18 20.10
N LEU A 112 0.06 -9.48 21.15
CA LEU A 112 0.79 -9.33 22.41
C LEU A 112 0.83 -10.61 23.27
N GLU A 113 0.04 -11.62 22.95
CA GLU A 113 0.18 -12.98 23.51
C GLU A 113 1.44 -13.69 23.00
N LYS A 114 1.95 -13.28 21.82
CA LYS A 114 3.10 -13.92 21.14
C LYS A 114 4.40 -13.13 21.24
N ILE A 115 4.32 -11.84 21.47
CA ILE A 115 5.46 -10.91 21.58
C ILE A 115 5.13 -9.82 22.60
N SER A 116 6.09 -9.45 23.46
CA SER A 116 5.86 -8.33 24.38
C SER A 116 5.76 -7.00 23.62
N LYS A 117 4.98 -6.07 24.16
CA LYS A 117 4.83 -4.74 23.58
C LYS A 117 6.17 -4.02 23.44
N GLU A 118 7.04 -4.19 24.45
CA GLU A 118 8.37 -3.59 24.47
C GLU A 118 9.27 -4.18 23.36
N GLU A 119 9.31 -5.50 23.23
CA GLU A 119 10.08 -6.18 22.16
C GLU A 119 9.58 -5.75 20.79
N PHE A 120 8.26 -5.74 20.57
CA PHE A 120 7.65 -5.36 19.32
C PHE A 120 8.01 -3.91 18.93
N TYR A 121 7.87 -2.97 19.88
CA TYR A 121 8.24 -1.58 19.66
C TYR A 121 9.75 -1.40 19.41
N ASN A 122 10.60 -2.09 20.15
CA ASN A 122 12.05 -1.99 19.98
C ASN A 122 12.52 -2.48 18.61
N ILE A 123 11.79 -3.40 17.99
CA ILE A 123 12.07 -3.89 16.64
C ILE A 123 11.56 -2.87 15.61
N THR A 124 10.29 -2.46 15.69
CA THR A 124 9.62 -1.78 14.60
C THR A 124 9.63 -0.25 14.71
N GLY A 125 9.66 0.30 15.93
CA GLY A 125 9.58 1.74 16.18
C GLY A 125 8.20 2.37 15.89
N ASN A 126 7.21 1.57 15.45
CA ASN A 126 5.90 2.08 15.07
C ASN A 126 4.97 2.27 16.26
N GLN A 127 4.09 3.26 16.17
CA GLN A 127 2.94 3.39 17.07
C GLN A 127 2.00 2.20 16.89
N PHE A 128 1.49 1.66 18.01
CA PHE A 128 0.50 0.60 17.99
C PHE A 128 -0.87 1.16 17.64
N MET A 129 -1.38 0.75 16.49
CA MET A 129 -2.72 1.09 16.00
C MET A 129 -3.33 -0.15 15.36
N GLU A 130 -4.58 -0.47 15.67
CA GLU A 130 -5.27 -1.65 15.10
C GLU A 130 -5.29 -1.69 13.57
N ILE A 131 -5.13 -0.52 12.94
CA ILE A 131 -5.10 -0.38 11.49
C ILE A 131 -3.80 -0.85 10.83
N ASN A 132 -2.71 -1.07 11.60
CA ASN A 132 -1.42 -1.42 11.03
C ASN A 132 -1.47 -2.76 10.30
N THR A 133 -0.67 -2.87 9.24
CA THR A 133 -0.63 -4.05 8.36
C THR A 133 -0.41 -5.35 9.12
N ALA A 134 0.44 -5.35 10.15
CA ALA A 134 0.70 -6.51 10.99
C ALA A 134 -0.60 -7.12 11.57
N PHE A 135 -1.52 -6.28 12.06
CA PHE A 135 -2.80 -6.74 12.62
C PHE A 135 -3.83 -7.09 11.56
N GLN A 136 -3.77 -6.40 10.42
CA GLN A 136 -4.59 -6.76 9.26
C GLN A 136 -4.24 -8.17 8.75
N LEU A 137 -2.94 -8.49 8.63
CA LEU A 137 -2.47 -9.82 8.24
C LEU A 137 -2.84 -10.89 9.28
N LEU A 138 -2.67 -10.59 10.59
CA LEU A 138 -3.09 -11.51 11.65
C LEU A 138 -4.59 -11.82 11.54
N SER A 139 -5.43 -10.84 11.22
CA SER A 139 -6.87 -11.06 11.00
C SER A 139 -7.16 -11.98 9.80
N LEU A 140 -6.35 -11.89 8.73
CA LEU A 140 -6.49 -12.80 7.59
C LEU A 140 -6.09 -14.23 7.95
N VAL A 141 -4.98 -14.41 8.66
CA VAL A 141 -4.55 -15.72 9.15
C VAL A 141 -5.65 -16.41 9.96
N GLU A 142 -6.32 -15.67 10.84
CA GLU A 142 -7.34 -16.25 11.71
C GLU A 142 -8.69 -16.47 11.03
N LYS A 143 -9.10 -15.53 10.20
CA LYS A 143 -10.48 -15.53 9.67
C LYS A 143 -10.58 -16.01 8.24
N ARG A 144 -9.51 -15.86 7.44
CA ARG A 144 -9.53 -16.11 5.99
C ARG A 144 -8.18 -16.68 5.48
N PRO A 145 -7.62 -17.74 6.11
CA PRO A 145 -6.28 -18.26 5.75
C PRO A 145 -6.17 -18.67 4.27
N TYR A 146 -7.25 -19.13 3.65
CA TYR A 146 -7.30 -19.54 2.24
C TYR A 146 -6.92 -18.41 1.25
N ILE A 147 -7.05 -17.14 1.65
CA ILE A 147 -6.60 -16.00 0.84
C ILE A 147 -5.07 -16.00 0.73
N LEU A 148 -4.43 -16.30 1.85
CA LEU A 148 -2.98 -16.26 1.98
C LEU A 148 -2.31 -17.49 1.35
N GLU A 149 -3.00 -18.64 1.33
CA GLU A 149 -2.55 -19.85 0.65
C GLU A 149 -2.42 -19.65 -0.88
N ARG A 150 -3.14 -18.68 -1.43
CA ARG A 150 -3.11 -18.30 -2.84
C ARG A 150 -2.21 -17.10 -3.14
N ALA A 151 -1.66 -16.46 -2.12
CA ALA A 151 -0.85 -15.26 -2.26
C ALA A 151 0.55 -15.60 -2.80
N ASP A 152 0.96 -14.93 -3.87
CA ASP A 152 2.34 -14.87 -4.33
C ASP A 152 3.04 -13.62 -3.78
N LYS A 153 2.31 -12.49 -3.74
CA LYS A 153 2.88 -11.22 -3.31
C LYS A 153 1.83 -10.35 -2.59
N ILE A 154 2.30 -9.66 -1.57
CA ILE A 154 1.56 -8.56 -0.93
C ILE A 154 2.18 -7.25 -1.40
N LEU A 155 1.37 -6.35 -1.95
CA LEU A 155 1.78 -5.02 -2.41
C LEU A 155 1.01 -3.95 -1.65
N LEU A 156 1.73 -3.02 -1.03
CA LEU A 156 1.12 -1.86 -0.39
C LEU A 156 0.46 -0.96 -1.44
N MET A 157 -0.45 -0.10 -1.06
CA MET A 157 -1.31 0.61 -2.02
C MET A 157 -0.54 1.32 -3.14
N PRO A 158 0.52 2.11 -2.90
CA PRO A 158 1.25 2.75 -4.00
C PRO A 158 2.01 1.73 -4.85
N ASP A 159 2.53 0.65 -4.23
CA ASP A 159 3.22 -0.43 -4.94
C ASP A 159 2.26 -1.21 -5.83
N LEU A 160 1.01 -1.41 -5.37
CA LEU A 160 -0.05 -2.06 -6.14
C LEU A 160 -0.39 -1.23 -7.40
N PHE A 161 -0.53 0.08 -7.28
CA PHE A 161 -0.76 0.94 -8.45
C PHE A 161 0.45 0.98 -9.39
N ASN A 162 1.67 1.00 -8.85
CA ASN A 162 2.88 0.90 -9.64
C ASN A 162 2.95 -0.45 -10.37
N TYR A 163 2.58 -1.55 -9.70
CA TYR A 163 2.45 -2.86 -10.33
C TYR A 163 1.43 -2.85 -11.48
N MET A 164 0.25 -2.28 -11.27
CA MET A 164 -0.79 -2.18 -12.30
C MET A 164 -0.35 -1.35 -13.52
N LEU A 165 0.57 -0.39 -13.33
CA LEU A 165 1.13 0.43 -14.40
C LEU A 165 2.30 -0.25 -15.15
N THR A 166 3.11 -1.06 -14.46
CA THR A 166 4.41 -1.53 -14.95
C THR A 166 4.53 -3.04 -15.08
N GLY A 167 3.71 -3.81 -14.36
CA GLY A 167 3.83 -5.26 -14.21
C GLY A 167 4.92 -5.71 -13.23
N LEU A 168 5.63 -4.78 -12.56
CA LEU A 168 6.72 -5.10 -11.65
C LEU A 168 6.23 -5.18 -10.19
N LYS A 169 6.43 -6.32 -9.54
CA LYS A 169 6.06 -6.59 -8.14
C LYS A 169 7.18 -6.11 -7.20
N ILE A 170 7.29 -4.81 -6.98
CA ILE A 170 8.34 -4.16 -6.15
C ILE A 170 7.68 -3.48 -4.96
N THR A 171 8.30 -3.56 -3.78
CA THR A 171 7.88 -2.85 -2.57
C THR A 171 8.86 -1.73 -2.28
N GLU A 172 8.34 -0.51 -2.05
CA GLU A 172 9.11 0.67 -1.70
C GLU A 172 9.26 0.77 -0.16
N TYR A 173 10.44 1.19 0.30
CA TYR A 173 10.81 1.17 1.72
C TYR A 173 9.96 2.10 2.59
N SER A 174 9.70 3.33 2.15
CA SER A 174 9.00 4.30 2.99
C SER A 174 7.56 3.88 3.27
N ILE A 175 6.87 3.33 2.27
CA ILE A 175 5.53 2.79 2.50
C ILE A 175 5.58 1.49 3.31
N ALA A 176 6.58 0.64 3.10
CA ALA A 176 6.78 -0.58 3.88
C ALA A 176 7.01 -0.28 5.38
N SER A 177 7.61 0.86 5.71
CA SER A 177 7.81 1.27 7.10
C SER A 177 6.52 1.49 7.88
N THR A 178 5.39 1.72 7.20
CA THR A 178 4.08 1.89 7.84
C THR A 178 3.47 0.59 8.33
N THR A 179 3.99 -0.55 7.88
CA THR A 179 3.39 -1.88 8.10
C THR A 179 3.48 -2.40 9.52
N GLN A 180 4.43 -1.89 10.31
CA GLN A 180 4.85 -2.47 11.59
C GLN A 180 5.42 -3.90 11.44
N LEU A 181 6.04 -4.21 10.29
CA LEU A 181 6.67 -5.50 9.99
C LEU A 181 8.19 -5.38 9.78
N LEU A 182 8.71 -4.14 9.64
CA LEU A 182 10.14 -3.90 9.44
C LEU A 182 10.89 -3.84 10.77
N ASP A 183 12.13 -4.33 10.75
CA ASP A 183 13.16 -3.97 11.74
C ASP A 183 13.69 -2.57 11.38
N ALA A 184 13.32 -1.56 12.15
CA ALA A 184 13.65 -0.16 11.86
C ALA A 184 15.17 0.12 11.89
N ARG A 185 15.95 -0.66 12.60
CA ARG A 185 17.41 -0.50 12.70
C ARG A 185 18.13 -1.18 11.56
N LYS A 186 17.68 -2.39 11.18
CA LYS A 186 18.27 -3.18 10.09
C LYS A 186 17.76 -2.73 8.73
N GLN A 187 16.64 -1.97 8.69
CA GLN A 187 15.98 -1.56 7.46
C GLN A 187 15.55 -2.74 6.56
N THR A 188 15.18 -3.86 7.20
CA THR A 188 14.73 -5.09 6.53
C THR A 188 13.45 -5.60 7.18
N TRP A 189 12.78 -6.53 6.53
CA TRP A 189 11.68 -7.27 7.14
C TRP A 189 12.13 -8.00 8.40
N SER A 190 11.32 -7.96 9.46
CA SER A 190 11.60 -8.63 10.72
C SER A 190 10.97 -10.01 10.74
N ASP A 191 11.78 -11.07 10.59
CA ASP A 191 11.30 -12.45 10.70
C ASP A 191 10.60 -12.70 12.05
N ARG A 192 11.07 -12.07 13.12
CA ARG A 192 10.49 -12.19 14.46
C ARG A 192 9.07 -11.64 14.51
N VAL A 193 8.82 -10.47 13.88
CA VAL A 193 7.50 -9.84 13.86
C VAL A 193 6.58 -10.53 12.82
N ILE A 194 7.13 -10.90 11.68
CA ILE A 194 6.41 -11.68 10.68
C ILE A 194 5.89 -12.99 11.27
N ALA A 195 6.69 -13.69 12.06
CA ALA A 195 6.28 -14.92 12.74
C ALA A 195 5.12 -14.72 13.73
N VAL A 196 4.95 -13.53 14.31
CA VAL A 196 3.82 -13.18 15.19
C VAL A 196 2.52 -13.02 14.39
N SER A 197 2.62 -12.27 13.28
CA SER A 197 1.48 -11.93 12.42
C SER A 197 1.17 -13.04 11.42
N TYR A 198 2.16 -13.95 11.16
CA TYR A 198 2.15 -14.83 10.01
C TYR A 198 2.97 -16.10 10.25
N THR A 199 2.34 -17.18 10.65
CA THR A 199 3.06 -18.46 10.87
C THR A 199 3.35 -19.24 9.58
N HIS A 200 2.87 -18.81 8.41
CA HIS A 200 2.94 -19.58 7.15
C HIS A 200 3.49 -18.83 5.93
N LEU A 201 3.69 -17.51 5.97
CA LEU A 201 4.41 -16.84 4.89
C LEU A 201 5.92 -17.03 5.04
N ARG A 202 6.54 -17.61 4.04
CA ARG A 202 8.00 -17.61 3.92
C ARG A 202 8.44 -16.18 3.55
N ALA A 203 9.56 -15.73 4.11
CA ALA A 203 10.16 -14.41 3.84
C ALA A 203 10.40 -14.11 2.33
N HIS A 204 10.28 -15.14 1.46
CA HIS A 204 10.35 -15.01 0.01
C HIS A 204 9.13 -14.32 -0.63
N GLU A 205 7.97 -14.31 0.05
CA GLU A 205 6.73 -13.73 -0.47
C GLU A 205 6.63 -12.21 -0.21
N THR A 206 7.43 -11.71 0.73
CA THR A 206 7.60 -10.27 0.99
C THR A 206 8.84 -9.70 0.29
N GLY A 207 9.44 -10.42 -0.67
CA GLY A 207 10.69 -10.05 -1.34
C GLY A 207 10.75 -8.59 -1.72
N ALA A 208 11.20 -7.77 -0.77
CA ALA A 208 11.61 -6.42 -1.02
C ALA A 208 13.04 -6.46 -1.51
N TYR A 209 13.29 -5.99 -2.70
CA TYR A 209 14.54 -5.34 -3.00
C TYR A 209 14.44 -3.96 -2.34
N LEU A 210 14.90 -3.86 -1.09
CA LEU A 210 15.17 -2.60 -0.41
C LEU A 210 16.50 -2.05 -0.89
#